data_19a1133c9cf165827113eb0e12c68d58
#
_entry.id   19a1133c9cf165827113eb0e12c68d58
#
_cell.length_a   1.000
_cell.length_b   1.000
_cell.length_c   1.000
_cell.angle_alpha   90.00
_cell.angle_beta   90.00
_cell.angle_gamma   90.00
#
_symmetry.space_group_name_H-M   'P 1'
#
loop_
_entity.id
_entity.type
_entity.pdbx_description
1 polymer ?
#
loop_
_entity_poly.entity_id
_entity_poly.type
_entity_poly.pdbx_seq_one_letter_code
_entity_poly.pdbx_strand_id
1 'polypeptide(L)'
;MNIQKIGDRTAELLNLYYNNEIEPFLNSCHEDVLWIGPADKQVIRGRKNLVDAFHAEKHELKFSLNNLTVLPLATTSSTVAEIMTFMLVDTIWPDNSASRVNQRMQFTWVEQKGVPKIRVIFISNAIQYDERDGIYPVHYDENYRKFVLTGETRSERIYVKGIDKSILYLNWSRVIYVESLGNHTVIHTLDQEFESTESMKTLGKTLWEPVSEVPRELHGKPGTCPFYPQI
;
A
#
# COMPACT_ATOMS: atom_id res chain seq x y z
N MET A 1 -11.07 -3.69 32.40
CA MET A 1 -10.36 -2.77 31.47
C MET A 1 -11.33 -1.67 31.02
N ASN A 2 -10.91 -0.39 30.99
CA ASN A 2 -11.77 0.68 30.48
C ASN A 2 -11.53 0.82 28.96
N ILE A 3 -12.52 0.46 28.16
CA ILE A 3 -12.39 0.37 26.71
C ILE A 3 -12.09 1.73 26.05
N GLN A 4 -12.65 2.83 26.57
CA GLN A 4 -12.37 4.16 26.04
C GLN A 4 -10.90 4.55 26.26
N LYS A 5 -10.38 4.32 27.44
CA LYS A 5 -8.95 4.57 27.74
C LYS A 5 -8.03 3.72 26.87
N ILE A 6 -8.44 2.49 26.52
CA ILE A 6 -7.68 1.62 25.60
C ILE A 6 -7.74 2.19 24.17
N GLY A 7 -8.88 2.71 23.75
CA GLY A 7 -9.00 3.42 22.47
C GLY A 7 -8.06 4.63 22.38
N ASP A 8 -8.08 5.49 23.40
CA ASP A 8 -7.22 6.67 23.49
C ASP A 8 -5.72 6.27 23.46
N ARG A 9 -5.37 5.20 24.19
CA ARG A 9 -4.00 4.67 24.20
C ARG A 9 -3.60 4.11 22.83
N THR A 10 -4.53 3.45 22.12
CA THR A 10 -4.29 2.94 20.77
C THR A 10 -4.00 4.09 19.80
N ALA A 11 -4.80 5.17 19.87
CA ALA A 11 -4.57 6.38 19.06
C ALA A 11 -3.18 6.99 19.32
N GLU A 12 -2.81 7.14 20.59
CA GLU A 12 -1.50 7.66 20.98
C GLU A 12 -0.36 6.81 20.41
N LEU A 13 -0.44 5.49 20.57
CA LEU A 13 0.59 4.57 20.08
C LEU A 13 0.71 4.58 18.56
N LEU A 14 -0.39 4.71 17.83
CA LEU A 14 -0.36 4.84 16.37
C LEU A 14 0.29 6.14 15.92
N ASN A 15 -0.01 7.26 16.56
CA ASN A 15 0.65 8.53 16.27
C ASN A 15 2.17 8.45 16.48
N LEU A 16 2.62 7.85 17.57
CA LEU A 16 4.05 7.64 17.85
C LEU A 16 4.68 6.70 16.79
N TYR A 17 4.01 5.59 16.48
CA TYR A 17 4.47 4.61 15.49
C TYR A 17 4.71 5.25 14.12
N TYR A 18 3.75 6.04 13.62
CA TYR A 18 3.87 6.71 12.32
C TYR A 18 4.79 7.94 12.34
N ASN A 19 5.19 8.40 13.53
CA ASN A 19 6.26 9.38 13.70
C ASN A 19 7.66 8.73 13.86
N ASN A 20 7.77 7.43 13.58
CA ASN A 20 8.99 6.62 13.76
C ASN A 20 9.43 6.46 15.24
N GLU A 21 8.55 6.72 16.17
CA GLU A 21 8.75 6.47 17.60
C GLU A 21 8.16 5.11 17.98
N ILE A 22 8.81 4.02 17.55
CA ILE A 22 8.24 2.66 17.60
C ILE A 22 8.32 2.01 19.00
N GLU A 23 9.24 2.43 19.85
CA GLU A 23 9.49 1.79 21.16
C GLU A 23 8.27 1.75 22.08
N PRO A 24 7.48 2.82 22.24
CA PRO A 24 6.27 2.77 23.05
C PRO A 24 5.25 1.75 22.56
N PHE A 25 5.15 1.58 21.24
CA PHE A 25 4.29 0.59 20.60
C PHE A 25 4.77 -0.83 20.90
N LEU A 26 6.05 -1.12 20.66
CA LEU A 26 6.67 -2.42 20.93
C LEU A 26 6.60 -2.81 22.41
N ASN A 27 6.79 -1.84 23.29
CA ASN A 27 6.68 -2.03 24.74
C ASN A 27 5.25 -2.27 25.22
N SER A 28 4.25 -1.86 24.44
CA SER A 28 2.84 -2.13 24.73
C SER A 28 2.41 -3.52 24.26
N CYS A 29 3.23 -4.23 23.49
CA CYS A 29 2.92 -5.59 23.03
C CYS A 29 3.08 -6.63 24.14
N HIS A 30 2.19 -7.64 24.12
CA HIS A 30 2.25 -8.83 24.95
C HIS A 30 3.46 -9.71 24.56
N GLU A 31 3.98 -10.52 25.48
CA GLU A 31 5.09 -11.45 25.18
C GLU A 31 4.80 -12.35 23.99
N ASP A 32 3.57 -12.88 23.91
CA ASP A 32 3.09 -13.72 22.79
C ASP A 32 2.28 -12.93 21.75
N VAL A 33 2.61 -11.70 21.46
CA VAL A 33 1.90 -10.91 20.45
C VAL A 33 1.89 -11.63 19.11
N LEU A 34 0.76 -11.54 18.41
CA LEU A 34 0.62 -11.95 17.03
C LEU A 34 0.45 -10.68 16.19
N TRP A 35 1.40 -10.42 15.32
CA TRP A 35 1.34 -9.34 14.36
C TRP A 35 1.13 -9.90 12.95
N ILE A 36 0.08 -9.44 12.26
CA ILE A 36 -0.26 -9.81 10.90
C ILE A 36 -0.28 -8.54 10.07
N GLY A 37 0.69 -8.40 9.18
CA GLY A 37 0.80 -7.27 8.25
C GLY A 37 -0.10 -7.41 7.03
N PRO A 38 -0.15 -6.38 6.20
CA PRO A 38 -1.03 -6.34 5.03
C PRO A 38 -0.53 -7.18 3.84
N ALA A 39 0.73 -7.60 3.83
CA ALA A 39 1.30 -8.40 2.75
C ALA A 39 1.28 -9.90 3.10
N ASP A 40 1.32 -10.72 2.04
CA ASP A 40 1.44 -12.18 2.19
C ASP A 40 2.68 -12.52 3.02
N LYS A 41 2.56 -13.55 3.87
CA LYS A 41 3.62 -14.06 4.77
C LYS A 41 4.09 -13.07 5.85
N GLN A 42 3.52 -11.90 5.97
CA GLN A 42 3.81 -10.98 7.07
C GLN A 42 3.09 -11.44 8.35
N VAL A 43 3.59 -12.50 8.97
CA VAL A 43 3.08 -13.03 10.24
C VAL A 43 4.23 -13.18 11.22
N ILE A 44 4.21 -12.39 12.29
CA ILE A 44 5.24 -12.40 13.32
C ILE A 44 4.60 -12.82 14.66
N ARG A 45 5.20 -13.80 15.33
CA ARG A 45 4.77 -14.29 16.62
C ARG A 45 5.81 -14.00 17.70
N GLY A 46 5.35 -13.47 18.81
CA GLY A 46 6.16 -13.15 19.97
C GLY A 46 6.83 -11.78 19.88
N ARG A 47 6.83 -11.07 21.03
CA ARG A 47 7.35 -9.70 21.11
C ARG A 47 8.82 -9.60 20.74
N LYS A 48 9.65 -10.57 21.14
CA LYS A 48 11.07 -10.56 20.78
C LYS A 48 11.26 -10.54 19.26
N ASN A 49 10.59 -11.44 18.54
CA ASN A 49 10.68 -11.50 17.07
C ASN A 49 10.16 -10.23 16.41
N LEU A 50 9.10 -9.63 16.97
CA LEU A 50 8.55 -8.37 16.49
C LEU A 50 9.56 -7.23 16.65
N VAL A 51 10.17 -7.11 17.81
CA VAL A 51 11.24 -6.12 18.10
C VAL A 51 12.41 -6.30 17.13
N ASP A 52 12.91 -7.55 17.01
CA ASP A 52 14.04 -7.86 16.13
C ASP A 52 13.72 -7.49 14.67
N ALA A 53 12.51 -7.77 14.19
CA ALA A 53 12.08 -7.44 12.83
C ALA A 53 12.04 -5.92 12.61
N PHE A 54 11.42 -5.15 13.51
CA PHE A 54 11.34 -3.70 13.38
C PHE A 54 12.71 -3.00 13.49
N HIS A 55 13.59 -3.50 14.35
CA HIS A 55 14.94 -2.95 14.49
C HIS A 55 15.87 -3.32 13.32
N ALA A 56 15.62 -4.45 12.64
CA ALA A 56 16.35 -4.85 11.46
C ALA A 56 15.95 -4.02 10.22
N GLU A 57 14.73 -3.50 10.21
CA GLU A 57 14.22 -2.70 9.10
C GLU A 57 14.79 -1.27 9.19
N LYS A 58 15.72 -0.97 8.28
CA LYS A 58 16.31 0.36 8.18
C LYS A 58 15.76 1.04 6.93
N HIS A 59 14.90 2.02 7.11
CA HIS A 59 14.38 2.82 6.02
C HIS A 59 14.38 4.31 6.40
N GLU A 60 14.46 5.16 5.39
CA GLU A 60 14.35 6.62 5.53
C GLU A 60 12.93 7.11 5.19
N LEU A 61 11.95 6.23 5.37
CA LEU A 61 10.56 6.55 5.08
C LEU A 61 10.02 7.53 6.11
N LYS A 62 9.27 8.51 5.63
CA LYS A 62 8.48 9.41 6.46
C LYS A 62 7.01 9.05 6.28
N PHE A 63 6.28 9.11 7.35
CA PHE A 63 4.86 8.82 7.32
C PHE A 63 4.06 10.04 7.76
N SER A 64 2.84 10.14 7.24
CA SER A 64 1.83 11.08 7.73
C SER A 64 0.54 10.30 7.98
N LEU A 65 0.09 10.35 9.22
CA LEU A 65 -1.15 9.72 9.64
C LEU A 65 -2.28 10.75 9.58
N ASN A 66 -3.29 10.46 8.76
CA ASN A 66 -4.42 11.34 8.54
C ASN A 66 -5.74 10.64 8.82
N ASN A 67 -6.74 11.40 9.23
CA ASN A 67 -8.12 10.94 9.42
C ASN A 67 -8.24 9.69 10.32
N LEU A 68 -7.44 9.63 11.38
CA LEU A 68 -7.50 8.51 12.33
C LEU A 68 -8.85 8.46 13.03
N THR A 69 -9.57 7.39 12.81
CA THR A 69 -10.78 7.04 13.54
C THR A 69 -10.51 5.81 14.39
N VAL A 70 -10.78 5.90 15.67
CA VAL A 70 -10.65 4.78 16.62
C VAL A 70 -12.05 4.36 17.06
N LEU A 71 -12.36 3.09 16.83
CA LEU A 71 -13.66 2.50 17.16
C LEU A 71 -13.47 1.39 18.21
N PRO A 72 -13.72 1.67 19.48
CA PRO A 72 -13.79 0.65 20.51
C PRO A 72 -15.00 -0.26 20.26
N LEU A 73 -14.79 -1.57 20.22
CA LEU A 73 -15.86 -2.55 20.06
C LEU A 73 -16.36 -2.99 21.42
N ALA A 74 -17.66 -3.15 21.54
CA ALA A 74 -18.27 -3.64 22.80
C ALA A 74 -17.73 -5.05 23.12
N THR A 75 -17.31 -5.25 24.36
CA THR A 75 -16.88 -6.56 24.87
C THR A 75 -17.64 -6.91 26.15
N THR A 76 -17.90 -8.17 26.32
CA THR A 76 -18.45 -8.72 27.59
C THR A 76 -17.38 -9.06 28.61
N SER A 77 -16.10 -9.02 28.20
CA SER A 77 -14.96 -9.31 29.06
C SER A 77 -14.43 -8.05 29.74
N SER A 78 -14.11 -8.14 31.03
CA SER A 78 -13.41 -7.08 31.78
C SER A 78 -11.91 -7.06 31.52
N THR A 79 -11.37 -8.13 30.92
CA THR A 79 -9.92 -8.35 30.73
C THR A 79 -9.47 -8.28 29.27
N VAL A 80 -10.42 -8.15 28.34
CA VAL A 80 -10.17 -8.06 26.91
C VAL A 80 -10.84 -6.80 26.34
N ALA A 81 -10.18 -6.12 25.43
CA ALA A 81 -10.72 -5.01 24.64
C ALA A 81 -10.35 -5.17 23.17
N GLU A 82 -11.32 -4.94 22.31
CA GLU A 82 -11.15 -4.95 20.86
C GLU A 82 -11.27 -3.52 20.33
N ILE A 83 -10.27 -3.10 19.57
CA ILE A 83 -10.22 -1.75 18.97
C ILE A 83 -10.03 -1.89 17.46
N MET A 84 -10.91 -1.28 16.70
CA MET A 84 -10.73 -1.09 15.26
C MET A 84 -10.24 0.33 14.99
N THR A 85 -9.35 0.47 14.03
CA THR A 85 -8.90 1.78 13.57
C THR A 85 -8.99 1.89 12.05
N PHE A 86 -9.29 3.08 11.57
CA PHE A 86 -9.37 3.43 10.15
C PHE A 86 -8.55 4.70 9.97
N MET A 87 -7.70 4.73 8.96
CA MET A 87 -6.79 5.86 8.77
C MET A 87 -6.30 5.95 7.33
N LEU A 88 -5.90 7.16 6.94
CA LEU A 88 -5.11 7.38 5.73
C LEU A 88 -3.64 7.47 6.13
N VAL A 89 -2.82 6.64 5.52
CA VAL A 89 -1.37 6.66 5.73
C VAL A 89 -0.70 7.12 4.44
N ASP A 90 -0.04 8.27 4.50
CA ASP A 90 0.86 8.72 3.45
C ASP A 90 2.27 8.25 3.79
N THR A 91 2.93 7.62 2.84
CA THR A 91 4.33 7.22 2.94
C THR A 91 5.12 8.09 1.96
N ILE A 92 6.13 8.80 2.47
CA ILE A 92 7.03 9.63 1.67
C ILE A 92 8.37 8.89 1.57
N TRP A 93 8.79 8.62 0.36
CA TRP A 93 10.03 7.92 0.03
C TRP A 93 11.21 8.89 -0.03
N PRO A 94 12.48 8.41 0.07
CA PRO A 94 13.66 9.26 -0.02
C PRO A 94 13.78 10.04 -1.33
N ASP A 95 13.19 9.55 -2.42
CA ASP A 95 13.12 10.22 -3.72
C ASP A 95 12.01 11.29 -3.81
N ASN A 96 11.33 11.60 -2.69
CA ASN A 96 10.18 12.48 -2.56
C ASN A 96 8.91 11.97 -3.29
N SER A 97 8.90 10.74 -3.78
CA SER A 97 7.64 10.12 -4.19
C SER A 97 6.78 9.84 -2.95
N ALA A 98 5.46 9.76 -3.14
CA ALA A 98 4.54 9.49 -2.05
C ALA A 98 3.51 8.44 -2.46
N SER A 99 3.08 7.63 -1.50
CA SER A 99 1.95 6.73 -1.66
C SER A 99 0.93 6.96 -0.56
N ARG A 100 -0.34 6.76 -0.86
CA ARG A 100 -1.45 6.88 0.09
C ARG A 100 -2.23 5.59 0.15
N VAL A 101 -2.46 5.09 1.35
CA VAL A 101 -3.27 3.89 1.56
C VAL A 101 -4.36 4.14 2.61
N ASN A 102 -5.55 3.60 2.34
CA ASN A 102 -6.59 3.45 3.34
C ASN A 102 -6.27 2.20 4.17
N GLN A 103 -5.80 2.41 5.39
CA GLN A 103 -5.42 1.32 6.26
C GLN A 103 -6.45 1.08 7.35
N ARG A 104 -6.65 -0.18 7.66
CA ARG A 104 -7.48 -0.65 8.77
C ARG A 104 -6.63 -1.50 9.68
N MET A 105 -6.75 -1.29 10.98
CA MET A 105 -6.07 -2.15 11.94
C MET A 105 -7.04 -2.60 13.03
N GLN A 106 -6.91 -3.85 13.43
CA GLN A 106 -7.59 -4.40 14.59
C GLN A 106 -6.57 -4.71 15.67
N PHE A 107 -6.90 -4.30 16.88
CA PHE A 107 -6.10 -4.56 18.08
C PHE A 107 -6.92 -5.34 19.08
N THR A 108 -6.40 -6.48 19.52
CA THR A 108 -6.90 -7.18 20.70
C THR A 108 -5.99 -6.88 21.86
N TRP A 109 -6.51 -6.17 22.84
CA TRP A 109 -5.84 -5.89 24.10
C TRP A 109 -6.25 -6.89 25.16
N VAL A 110 -5.28 -7.36 25.94
CA VAL A 110 -5.52 -8.27 27.07
C VAL A 110 -4.85 -7.71 28.33
N GLU A 111 -5.38 -8.06 29.49
CA GLU A 111 -4.73 -7.72 30.74
C GLU A 111 -3.66 -8.75 31.10
N GLN A 112 -2.43 -8.29 31.25
CA GLN A 112 -1.30 -9.08 31.72
C GLN A 112 -0.80 -8.51 33.05
N LYS A 113 -1.01 -9.23 34.14
CA LYS A 113 -0.60 -8.80 35.50
C LYS A 113 -1.13 -7.39 35.85
N GLY A 114 -2.38 -7.11 35.54
CA GLY A 114 -3.00 -5.80 35.80
C GLY A 114 -2.64 -4.70 34.79
N VAL A 115 -1.83 -4.99 33.77
CA VAL A 115 -1.41 -4.03 32.76
C VAL A 115 -1.98 -4.41 31.40
N PRO A 116 -2.66 -3.49 30.69
CA PRO A 116 -3.12 -3.74 29.33
C PRO A 116 -1.94 -3.94 28.35
N LYS A 117 -2.00 -5.01 27.57
CA LYS A 117 -1.01 -5.36 26.54
C LYS A 117 -1.69 -5.75 25.23
N ILE A 118 -1.09 -5.41 24.11
CA ILE A 118 -1.57 -5.78 22.78
C ILE A 118 -1.23 -7.23 22.51
N ARG A 119 -2.25 -8.07 22.31
CA ARG A 119 -2.09 -9.51 22.07
C ARG A 119 -2.16 -9.86 20.59
N VAL A 120 -3.01 -9.16 19.83
CA VAL A 120 -3.13 -9.33 18.37
C VAL A 120 -3.16 -7.98 17.71
N ILE A 121 -2.46 -7.89 16.59
CA ILE A 121 -2.50 -6.76 15.66
C ILE A 121 -2.76 -7.35 14.28
N PHE A 122 -3.82 -6.93 13.64
CA PHE A 122 -4.12 -7.28 12.26
C PHE A 122 -4.20 -6.00 11.43
N ILE A 123 -3.47 -5.98 10.31
CA ILE A 123 -3.38 -4.82 9.42
C ILE A 123 -3.92 -5.21 8.05
N SER A 124 -4.78 -4.38 7.50
CA SER A 124 -5.34 -4.55 6.16
C SER A 124 -5.34 -3.21 5.44
N ASN A 125 -4.90 -3.20 4.21
CA ASN A 125 -5.06 -2.07 3.32
C ASN A 125 -6.38 -2.23 2.55
N ALA A 126 -7.25 -1.23 2.65
CA ALA A 126 -8.52 -1.26 1.94
C ALA A 126 -8.27 -1.00 0.44
N ILE A 127 -8.83 -1.83 -0.41
CA ILE A 127 -8.95 -1.54 -1.84
C ILE A 127 -9.99 -0.45 -2.06
N GLN A 128 -9.88 0.26 -3.18
CA GLN A 128 -10.86 1.27 -3.53
C GLN A 128 -12.23 0.62 -3.74
N TYR A 129 -13.24 1.22 -3.13
CA TYR A 129 -14.63 0.78 -3.31
C TYR A 129 -15.11 1.10 -4.73
N ASP A 130 -15.79 0.17 -5.36
CA ASP A 130 -16.50 0.37 -6.61
C ASP A 130 -18.01 0.33 -6.32
N GLU A 131 -18.72 1.38 -6.70
CA GLU A 131 -20.17 1.49 -6.45
C GLU A 131 -20.98 0.39 -7.15
N ARG A 132 -20.42 -0.25 -8.18
CA ARG A 132 -21.01 -1.39 -8.87
C ARG A 132 -20.93 -2.68 -8.06
N ASP A 133 -20.02 -2.72 -7.08
CA ASP A 133 -19.84 -3.87 -6.19
C ASP A 133 -20.81 -3.77 -5.00
N GLY A 134 -21.32 -4.89 -4.59
CA GLY A 134 -22.03 -5.01 -3.34
C GLY A 134 -21.06 -5.41 -2.22
N ILE A 135 -21.41 -6.46 -1.47
CA ILE A 135 -20.55 -7.03 -0.41
C ILE A 135 -19.33 -7.74 -1.04
N TYR A 136 -19.50 -8.30 -2.23
CA TYR A 136 -18.45 -9.03 -2.94
C TYR A 136 -17.82 -8.15 -4.02
N PRO A 137 -16.51 -7.87 -3.95
CA PRO A 137 -15.80 -7.02 -4.90
C PRO A 137 -15.52 -7.79 -6.21
N VAL A 138 -16.51 -7.91 -7.09
CA VAL A 138 -16.38 -8.60 -8.39
C VAL A 138 -15.53 -7.81 -9.39
N HIS A 139 -15.37 -6.49 -9.17
CA HIS A 139 -14.49 -5.62 -9.96
C HIS A 139 -13.11 -5.43 -9.29
N TYR A 140 -12.70 -6.41 -8.46
CA TYR A 140 -11.46 -6.35 -7.70
C TYR A 140 -10.24 -6.03 -8.56
N ASP A 141 -10.10 -6.72 -9.70
CA ASP A 141 -8.93 -6.53 -10.58
C ASP A 141 -8.88 -5.13 -11.17
N GLU A 142 -10.02 -4.58 -11.56
CA GLU A 142 -10.10 -3.21 -12.06
C GLU A 142 -9.75 -2.21 -10.95
N ASN A 143 -10.31 -2.42 -9.76
CA ASN A 143 -10.07 -1.56 -8.61
C ASN A 143 -8.64 -1.68 -8.09
N TYR A 144 -8.08 -2.89 -8.07
CA TYR A 144 -6.69 -3.11 -7.71
C TYR A 144 -5.74 -2.44 -8.70
N ARG A 145 -5.99 -2.57 -9.99
CA ARG A 145 -5.22 -1.88 -11.03
C ARG A 145 -5.30 -0.36 -10.87
N LYS A 146 -6.48 0.18 -10.66
CA LYS A 146 -6.66 1.60 -10.36
C LYS A 146 -5.88 1.99 -9.10
N PHE A 147 -5.97 1.24 -8.02
CA PHE A 147 -5.27 1.52 -6.77
C PHE A 147 -3.74 1.51 -6.95
N VAL A 148 -3.19 0.50 -7.62
CA VAL A 148 -1.75 0.39 -7.89
C VAL A 148 -1.29 1.46 -8.88
N LEU A 149 -2.11 1.78 -9.89
CA LEU A 149 -1.75 2.72 -10.96
C LEU A 149 -2.13 4.18 -10.64
N THR A 150 -3.14 4.41 -9.79
CA THR A 150 -3.53 5.74 -9.31
C THR A 150 -3.04 6.06 -7.92
N GLY A 151 -2.40 5.10 -7.25
CA GLY A 151 -1.65 5.40 -6.04
C GLY A 151 -0.73 6.57 -6.37
N GLU A 152 -0.94 7.73 -5.71
CA GLU A 152 -0.45 9.07 -6.03
C GLU A 152 1.09 9.22 -6.06
N THR A 153 1.77 8.17 -6.43
CA THR A 153 3.20 8.10 -6.58
C THR A 153 3.59 8.55 -7.97
N ARG A 154 4.15 9.71 -8.02
CA ARG A 154 4.64 10.45 -9.17
C ARG A 154 3.56 11.20 -9.94
N SER A 155 3.36 12.43 -9.57
CA SER A 155 2.75 13.46 -10.40
C SER A 155 3.63 13.85 -11.61
N GLU A 156 4.49 12.95 -12.05
CA GLU A 156 5.37 13.21 -13.18
C GLU A 156 4.57 13.00 -14.45
N ARG A 157 4.18 14.12 -15.04
CA ARG A 157 3.72 14.14 -16.41
C ARG A 157 4.92 13.85 -17.31
N ILE A 158 4.88 12.73 -17.99
CA ILE A 158 5.86 12.40 -19.02
C ILE A 158 5.42 13.02 -20.35
N TYR A 159 6.40 13.41 -21.14
CA TYR A 159 6.21 13.98 -22.47
C TYR A 159 6.63 12.94 -23.49
N VAL A 160 5.74 12.57 -24.38
CA VAL A 160 5.99 11.60 -25.44
C VAL A 160 5.64 12.22 -26.79
N LYS A 161 6.44 11.95 -27.81
CA LYS A 161 6.15 12.43 -29.17
C LYS A 161 5.13 11.53 -29.84
N GLY A 162 3.95 12.08 -30.15
CA GLY A 162 2.94 11.42 -30.96
C GLY A 162 3.36 11.22 -32.41
N ILE A 163 2.69 10.31 -33.12
CA ILE A 163 2.97 10.03 -34.53
C ILE A 163 2.63 11.23 -35.45
N ASP A 164 1.71 12.10 -35.03
CA ASP A 164 1.32 13.35 -35.68
C ASP A 164 2.24 14.53 -35.33
N LYS A 165 3.39 14.26 -34.68
CA LYS A 165 4.33 15.25 -34.16
C LYS A 165 3.79 16.06 -32.96
N SER A 166 2.65 15.75 -32.44
CA SER A 166 2.15 16.34 -31.20
C SER A 166 3.02 15.96 -30.02
N ILE A 167 2.93 16.73 -28.92
CA ILE A 167 3.51 16.36 -27.63
C ILE A 167 2.36 15.83 -26.77
N LEU A 168 2.44 14.56 -26.45
CA LEU A 168 1.50 13.88 -25.59
C LEU A 168 1.95 14.06 -24.13
N TYR A 169 1.06 14.57 -23.31
CA TYR A 169 1.27 14.67 -21.86
C TYR A 169 0.58 13.50 -21.18
N LEU A 170 1.34 12.55 -20.75
CA LEU A 170 0.83 11.34 -20.12
C LEU A 170 1.12 11.38 -18.61
N ASN A 171 0.15 10.96 -17.83
CA ASN A 171 0.44 10.61 -16.46
C ASN A 171 0.98 9.18 -16.46
N TRP A 172 2.24 9.03 -16.09
CA TRP A 172 2.94 7.74 -16.11
C TRP A 172 2.20 6.69 -15.26
N SER A 173 1.58 7.07 -14.15
CA SER A 173 0.80 6.17 -13.30
C SER A 173 -0.44 5.59 -13.99
N ARG A 174 -0.83 6.12 -15.14
CA ARG A 174 -1.96 5.64 -15.95
C ARG A 174 -1.53 4.74 -17.09
N VAL A 175 -0.22 4.56 -17.33
CA VAL A 175 0.30 3.67 -18.37
C VAL A 175 0.20 2.23 -17.87
N ILE A 176 -0.52 1.38 -18.60
CA ILE A 176 -0.70 -0.03 -18.28
C ILE A 176 0.43 -0.85 -18.86
N TYR A 177 0.65 -0.69 -20.17
CA TYR A 177 1.74 -1.32 -20.90
C TYR A 177 2.06 -0.55 -22.19
N VAL A 178 3.18 -0.89 -22.77
CA VAL A 178 3.65 -0.31 -24.02
C VAL A 178 4.02 -1.44 -24.96
N GLU A 179 3.55 -1.36 -26.22
CA GLU A 179 3.91 -2.34 -27.24
C GLU A 179 4.53 -1.69 -28.48
N SER A 180 5.32 -2.44 -29.20
CA SER A 180 5.91 -1.98 -30.46
C SER A 180 5.14 -2.58 -31.63
N LEU A 181 4.63 -1.71 -32.49
CA LEU A 181 3.92 -2.07 -33.71
C LEU A 181 4.71 -1.56 -34.94
N GLY A 182 5.58 -2.42 -35.45
CA GLY A 182 6.40 -2.07 -36.62
C GLY A 182 7.36 -0.92 -36.33
N ASN A 183 7.09 0.27 -36.87
CA ASN A 183 7.92 1.45 -36.76
C ASN A 183 7.45 2.48 -35.72
N HIS A 184 6.40 2.19 -34.98
CA HIS A 184 5.88 3.05 -33.92
C HIS A 184 5.58 2.24 -32.65
N THR A 185 5.29 2.93 -31.60
CA THR A 185 5.01 2.35 -30.28
C THR A 185 3.62 2.79 -29.85
N VAL A 186 2.84 1.85 -29.31
CA VAL A 186 1.52 2.15 -28.72
C VAL A 186 1.62 2.09 -27.20
N ILE A 187 1.14 3.15 -26.57
CA ILE A 187 1.10 3.30 -25.12
C ILE A 187 -0.36 3.12 -24.68
N HIS A 188 -0.63 2.04 -23.98
CA HIS A 188 -1.94 1.73 -23.43
C HIS A 188 -2.07 2.30 -22.04
N THR A 189 -3.09 3.13 -21.85
CA THR A 189 -3.42 3.71 -20.55
C THR A 189 -4.78 3.19 -20.06
N LEU A 190 -5.16 3.57 -18.86
CA LEU A 190 -6.47 3.21 -18.30
C LEU A 190 -7.66 3.72 -19.12
N ASP A 191 -7.48 4.81 -19.87
CA ASP A 191 -8.58 5.50 -20.54
C ASP A 191 -8.54 5.36 -22.06
N GLN A 192 -7.33 5.30 -22.65
CA GLN A 192 -7.14 5.36 -24.09
C GLN A 192 -5.74 4.88 -24.50
N GLU A 193 -5.56 4.74 -25.79
CA GLU A 193 -4.29 4.37 -26.42
C GLU A 193 -3.67 5.60 -27.09
N PHE A 194 -2.34 5.67 -27.06
CA PHE A 194 -1.57 6.72 -27.69
C PHE A 194 -0.50 6.11 -28.60
N GLU A 195 -0.41 6.59 -29.81
CA GLU A 195 0.66 6.18 -30.72
C GLU A 195 1.83 7.16 -30.66
N SER A 196 3.04 6.61 -30.56
CA SER A 196 4.27 7.37 -30.42
C SER A 196 5.31 6.97 -31.45
N THR A 197 6.08 7.95 -31.93
CA THR A 197 7.25 7.72 -32.78
C THR A 197 8.49 7.33 -31.99
N GLU A 198 8.43 7.38 -30.68
CA GLU A 198 9.57 7.01 -29.83
C GLU A 198 9.72 5.51 -29.74
N SER A 199 10.98 5.04 -29.71
CA SER A 199 11.27 3.62 -29.58
C SER A 199 10.94 3.11 -28.16
N MET A 200 10.64 1.81 -28.04
CA MET A 200 10.49 1.12 -26.74
C MET A 200 11.67 1.40 -25.79
N LYS A 201 12.89 1.46 -26.32
CA LYS A 201 14.10 1.76 -25.55
C LYS A 201 14.08 3.18 -25.01
N THR A 202 13.63 4.15 -25.78
CA THR A 202 13.50 5.56 -25.36
C THR A 202 12.40 5.70 -24.33
N LEU A 203 11.23 5.14 -24.59
CA LEU A 203 10.10 5.14 -23.65
C LEU A 203 10.43 4.38 -22.37
N GLY A 204 11.17 3.26 -22.47
CA GLY A 204 11.64 2.51 -21.30
C GLY A 204 12.49 3.37 -20.36
N LYS A 205 13.38 4.21 -20.89
CA LYS A 205 14.15 5.13 -20.06
C LYS A 205 13.31 6.24 -19.44
N THR A 206 12.30 6.69 -20.16
CA THR A 206 11.38 7.76 -19.69
C THR A 206 10.36 7.23 -18.68
N LEU A 207 9.85 6.02 -18.88
CA LEU A 207 8.77 5.43 -18.11
C LEU A 207 9.25 4.60 -16.90
N TRP A 208 10.39 3.89 -17.04
CA TRP A 208 10.88 2.92 -16.05
C TRP A 208 12.40 3.01 -15.87
N GLU A 209 12.92 3.96 -15.14
CA GLU A 209 14.31 3.89 -14.70
C GLU A 209 14.46 3.07 -13.41
N PRO A 210 15.37 2.06 -13.41
CA PRO A 210 16.05 1.39 -14.52
C PRO A 210 15.26 0.18 -15.01
N VAL A 211 14.87 0.16 -16.27
CA VAL A 211 14.29 -1.06 -16.86
C VAL A 211 15.46 -1.96 -17.23
N SER A 212 15.66 -3.03 -16.48
CA SER A 212 16.29 -4.22 -17.02
C SER A 212 15.46 -4.69 -18.22
N GLU A 213 16.08 -4.94 -19.36
CA GLU A 213 15.44 -5.38 -20.59
C GLU A 213 14.42 -6.47 -20.33
N VAL A 214 13.13 -6.15 -20.50
CA VAL A 214 12.05 -7.15 -20.45
C VAL A 214 12.18 -7.98 -21.73
N PRO A 215 12.26 -9.31 -21.65
CA PRO A 215 12.38 -10.18 -22.83
C PRO A 215 11.24 -9.91 -23.82
N ARG A 216 11.56 -9.84 -25.11
CA ARG A 216 10.61 -9.56 -26.19
C ARG A 216 9.39 -10.51 -26.22
N GLU A 217 9.52 -11.68 -25.61
CA GLU A 217 8.47 -12.72 -25.57
C GLU A 217 7.26 -12.33 -24.70
N LEU A 218 7.39 -11.35 -23.82
CA LEU A 218 6.29 -10.86 -22.96
C LEU A 218 5.43 -9.76 -23.60
N HIS A 219 5.87 -9.23 -24.75
CA HIS A 219 5.19 -8.11 -25.41
C HIS A 219 4.07 -8.52 -26.38
N GLY A 220 3.79 -9.79 -26.55
CA GLY A 220 2.94 -10.27 -27.62
C GLY A 220 1.53 -10.75 -27.23
N LYS A 221 1.11 -10.65 -25.98
CA LYS A 221 -0.21 -11.14 -25.59
C LYS A 221 -1.01 -10.03 -24.89
N PRO A 222 -2.15 -9.61 -25.45
CA PRO A 222 -3.08 -8.73 -24.79
C PRO A 222 -3.51 -9.36 -23.45
N GLY A 223 -3.38 -8.65 -22.34
CA GLY A 223 -3.84 -9.07 -21.04
C GLY A 223 -2.78 -9.58 -20.05
N THR A 224 -1.50 -9.68 -20.44
CA THR A 224 -0.44 -10.07 -19.50
C THR A 224 0.34 -8.84 -19.03
N CYS A 225 0.04 -8.38 -17.84
CA CYS A 225 0.85 -7.37 -17.14
C CYS A 225 2.16 -8.04 -16.67
N PRO A 226 3.36 -7.48 -16.98
CA PRO A 226 4.64 -8.09 -16.58
C PRO A 226 4.89 -8.17 -15.08
N PHE A 227 3.98 -7.64 -14.27
CA PHE A 227 4.07 -7.61 -12.81
C PHE A 227 3.23 -8.65 -12.09
N TYR A 228 2.55 -9.56 -12.81
CA TYR A 228 1.80 -10.66 -12.19
C TYR A 228 2.49 -11.99 -12.44
N PRO A 229 2.97 -12.68 -11.39
CA PRO A 229 3.20 -14.12 -11.49
C PRO A 229 1.83 -14.76 -11.72
N GLN A 230 1.72 -15.57 -12.76
CA GLN A 230 0.55 -16.42 -12.95
C GLN A 230 0.43 -17.36 -11.74
N ILE A 231 -0.75 -17.34 -11.11
CA ILE A 231 -1.16 -18.37 -10.16
C ILE A 231 -1.54 -19.61 -10.94
#